data_197f5409a75a8e8490722508861a323f
#
_entry.id   197f5409a75a8e8490722508861a323f
#
_cell.length_a   1.000
_cell.length_b   1.000
_cell.length_c   1.000
_cell.angle_alpha   90.00
_cell.angle_beta   90.00
_cell.angle_gamma   90.00
#
_symmetry.space_group_name_H-M   'P 1'
#
loop_
_entity.id
_entity.type
_entity.pdbx_description
1 polymer ?
#
loop_
_entity_poly.entity_id
_entity_poly.type
_entity_poly.pdbx_seq_one_letter_code
_entity_poly.pdbx_strand_id
1 'polypeptide(L)'
;INKVLDKIPGFEKLNIDAEGMKKKFGLLGEPLFLGILVGCGIGALSCKNGQEIVDKIPYILGLGIKMGAVMELIPRITSLFIEGLKPISDATRELIAKKFKGAVGLNIGMSPALVIGHPATLVVSLLLIPVTILLAVVLPGNEFLPLASLAGMFYVFPLILPITKGNVVKTFIIGFVVLAIGLYFVTDLAPYFTKAAHDVYAKTQDAAVNIPSGFEGGALDFASSPFSWAIFHLTYSFKWIGSGILVLITLFLMVLNRRSIIKYQKTMKN
;
A
#
# COMPACT_ATOMS: atom_id res chain seq x y z
N ILE A 1 12.80 -1.46 10.07
CA ILE A 1 13.33 -2.17 8.90
C ILE A 1 14.27 -1.24 8.12
N ASN A 2 13.84 -0.04 7.64
CA ASN A 2 14.69 0.84 6.82
C ASN A 2 16.06 1.15 7.48
N LYS A 3 16.06 1.54 8.77
CA LYS A 3 17.30 1.80 9.54
C LYS A 3 18.21 0.56 9.68
N VAL A 4 17.67 -0.63 9.61
CA VAL A 4 18.44 -1.90 9.64
C VAL A 4 19.07 -2.15 8.27
N LEU A 5 18.31 -1.94 7.20
CA LEU A 5 18.81 -2.05 5.83
C LEU A 5 19.95 -1.06 5.55
N ASP A 6 19.85 0.16 6.10
CA ASP A 6 20.90 1.20 5.95
C ASP A 6 22.21 0.82 6.65
N LYS A 7 22.21 -0.13 7.61
CA LYS A 7 23.42 -0.62 8.29
C LYS A 7 24.12 -1.77 7.58
N ILE A 8 23.49 -2.36 6.56
CA ILE A 8 24.09 -3.49 5.83
C ILE A 8 25.10 -2.95 4.81
N PRO A 9 26.40 -3.34 4.92
CA PRO A 9 27.43 -2.89 3.98
C PRO A 9 27.07 -3.30 2.56
N GLY A 10 27.13 -2.36 1.62
CA GLY A 10 26.79 -2.59 0.21
C GLY A 10 25.34 -2.29 -0.17
N PHE A 11 24.44 -2.12 0.79
CA PHE A 11 23.05 -1.74 0.50
C PHE A 11 22.91 -0.29 -0.01
N GLU A 12 23.87 0.57 0.30
CA GLU A 12 23.97 1.93 -0.26
C GLU A 12 24.19 1.92 -1.79
N LYS A 13 24.88 0.90 -2.31
CA LYS A 13 25.11 0.71 -3.76
C LYS A 13 23.86 0.23 -4.50
N LEU A 14 22.86 -0.27 -3.79
CA LEU A 14 21.56 -0.69 -4.32
C LEU A 14 20.54 0.45 -4.30
N ASN A 15 21.00 1.70 -4.32
CA ASN A 15 20.09 2.84 -4.45
C ASN A 15 19.58 2.93 -5.89
N ILE A 16 18.62 2.08 -6.21
CA ILE A 16 17.99 2.01 -7.53
C ILE A 16 16.62 2.66 -7.39
N ASP A 17 16.49 3.87 -7.92
CA ASP A 17 15.21 4.53 -8.18
C ASP A 17 14.66 4.09 -9.55
N ALA A 18 13.49 4.57 -9.92
CA ALA A 18 12.88 4.22 -11.21
C ALA A 18 13.72 4.68 -12.41
N GLU A 19 14.44 5.82 -12.29
CA GLU A 19 15.36 6.29 -13.32
C GLU A 19 16.64 5.45 -13.37
N GLY A 20 17.15 5.04 -12.24
CA GLY A 20 18.30 4.13 -12.12
C GLY A 20 17.99 2.74 -12.68
N MET A 21 16.77 2.26 -12.55
CA MET A 21 16.32 1.02 -13.23
C MET A 21 16.39 1.17 -14.74
N LYS A 22 15.89 2.28 -15.28
CA LYS A 22 15.98 2.57 -16.71
C LYS A 22 17.44 2.63 -17.19
N LYS A 23 18.31 3.32 -16.45
CA LYS A 23 19.75 3.41 -16.78
C LYS A 23 20.47 2.06 -16.71
N LYS A 24 20.10 1.18 -15.76
CA LYS A 24 20.80 -0.08 -15.51
C LYS A 24 20.29 -1.23 -16.39
N PHE A 25 18.99 -1.26 -16.67
CA PHE A 25 18.32 -2.31 -17.43
C PHE A 25 17.85 -1.88 -18.83
N GLY A 26 18.14 -0.63 -19.24
CA GLY A 26 17.74 -0.08 -20.52
C GLY A 26 16.22 -0.13 -20.72
N LEU A 27 15.78 -0.57 -21.88
CA LEU A 27 14.36 -0.68 -22.24
C LEU A 27 13.56 -1.54 -21.27
N LEU A 28 14.16 -2.63 -20.75
CA LEU A 28 13.51 -3.53 -19.79
C LEU A 28 13.27 -2.89 -18.42
N GLY A 29 13.97 -1.81 -18.10
CA GLY A 29 13.76 -1.02 -16.87
C GLY A 29 12.66 0.04 -17.01
N GLU A 30 12.08 0.23 -18.17
CA GLU A 30 10.95 1.15 -18.34
C GLU A 30 9.65 0.57 -17.76
N PRO A 31 8.83 1.38 -17.09
CA PRO A 31 7.58 0.92 -16.49
C PRO A 31 6.67 0.16 -17.46
N LEU A 32 6.59 0.62 -18.71
CA LEU A 32 5.82 -0.03 -19.76
C LEU A 32 6.24 -1.48 -19.96
N PHE A 33 7.54 -1.72 -20.17
CA PHE A 33 8.07 -3.06 -20.45
C PHE A 33 8.02 -3.97 -19.22
N LEU A 34 8.28 -3.44 -18.04
CA LEU A 34 8.09 -4.17 -16.78
C LEU A 34 6.64 -4.60 -16.61
N GLY A 35 5.69 -3.70 -16.91
CA GLY A 35 4.28 -4.02 -16.89
C GLY A 35 3.90 -5.14 -17.87
N ILE A 36 4.40 -5.09 -19.10
CA ILE A 36 4.18 -6.14 -20.10
C ILE A 36 4.76 -7.48 -19.60
N LEU A 37 5.99 -7.48 -19.13
CA LEU A 37 6.67 -8.70 -18.68
C LEU A 37 5.95 -9.34 -17.50
N VAL A 38 5.59 -8.56 -16.48
CA VAL A 38 4.88 -9.07 -15.30
C VAL A 38 3.46 -9.51 -15.67
N GLY A 39 2.75 -8.73 -16.49
CA GLY A 39 1.41 -9.08 -16.96
C GLY A 39 1.39 -10.39 -17.76
N CYS A 40 2.34 -10.57 -18.68
CA CYS A 40 2.51 -11.84 -19.41
C CYS A 40 2.89 -12.99 -18.47
N GLY A 41 3.76 -12.73 -17.49
CA GLY A 41 4.14 -13.72 -16.48
C GLY A 41 2.95 -14.19 -15.65
N ILE A 42 2.13 -13.29 -15.15
CA ILE A 42 0.90 -13.62 -14.40
C ILE A 42 -0.08 -14.38 -15.30
N GLY A 43 -0.26 -13.94 -16.55
CA GLY A 43 -1.11 -14.61 -17.52
C GLY A 43 -0.64 -16.05 -17.80
N ALA A 44 0.65 -16.26 -17.94
CA ALA A 44 1.22 -17.60 -18.15
C ALA A 44 1.08 -18.50 -16.90
N LEU A 45 1.32 -17.95 -15.71
CA LEU A 45 1.16 -18.67 -14.43
C LEU A 45 -0.31 -19.06 -14.13
N SER A 46 -1.28 -18.39 -14.76
CA SER A 46 -2.69 -18.77 -14.63
C SER A 46 -3.08 -20.04 -15.43
N CYS A 47 -2.18 -20.51 -16.29
CA CYS A 47 -2.39 -21.70 -17.12
C CYS A 47 -1.89 -22.97 -16.40
N LYS A 48 -2.64 -24.06 -16.53
CA LYS A 48 -2.35 -25.33 -15.83
C LYS A 48 -1.26 -26.17 -16.49
N ASN A 49 -1.09 -26.03 -17.80
CA ASN A 49 -0.11 -26.78 -18.59
C ASN A 49 0.40 -25.96 -19.77
N GLY A 50 1.48 -26.48 -20.44
CA GLY A 50 2.10 -25.79 -21.56
C GLY A 50 1.19 -25.63 -22.79
N GLN A 51 0.29 -26.58 -23.02
CA GLN A 51 -0.67 -26.49 -24.12
C GLN A 51 -1.65 -25.33 -23.92
N GLU A 52 -2.13 -25.18 -22.71
CA GLU A 52 -3.04 -24.06 -22.33
C GLU A 52 -2.36 -22.69 -22.48
N ILE A 53 -1.04 -22.62 -22.26
CA ILE A 53 -0.26 -21.39 -22.52
C ILE A 53 -0.33 -21.04 -24.00
N VAL A 54 -0.12 -22.02 -24.89
CA VAL A 54 -0.15 -21.82 -26.34
C VAL A 54 -1.54 -21.38 -26.79
N ASP A 55 -2.59 -22.03 -26.29
CA ASP A 55 -3.98 -21.73 -26.66
C ASP A 55 -4.41 -20.34 -26.19
N LYS A 56 -3.82 -19.85 -25.06
CA LYS A 56 -4.14 -18.56 -24.44
C LYS A 56 -3.13 -17.45 -24.74
N ILE A 57 -2.21 -17.62 -25.70
CA ILE A 57 -1.24 -16.58 -26.08
C ILE A 57 -1.90 -15.20 -26.27
N PRO A 58 -3.01 -15.06 -27.04
CA PRO A 58 -3.63 -13.74 -27.22
C PRO A 58 -4.12 -13.12 -25.91
N TYR A 59 -4.63 -13.92 -24.98
CA TYR A 59 -5.06 -13.46 -23.65
C TYR A 59 -3.85 -13.02 -22.82
N ILE A 60 -2.77 -13.81 -22.78
CA ILE A 60 -1.54 -13.52 -22.03
C ILE A 60 -0.91 -12.22 -22.53
N LEU A 61 -0.78 -12.06 -23.85
CA LEU A 61 -0.25 -10.84 -24.45
C LEU A 61 -1.17 -9.64 -24.18
N GLY A 62 -2.49 -9.82 -24.30
CA GLY A 62 -3.48 -8.81 -23.99
C GLY A 62 -3.40 -8.33 -22.53
N LEU A 63 -3.19 -9.24 -21.58
CA LEU A 63 -2.96 -8.91 -20.17
C LEU A 63 -1.66 -8.12 -19.98
N GLY A 64 -0.58 -8.57 -20.63
CA GLY A 64 0.70 -7.86 -20.61
C GLY A 64 0.58 -6.43 -21.14
N ILE A 65 -0.04 -6.24 -22.29
CA ILE A 65 -0.23 -4.91 -22.88
C ILE A 65 -1.08 -4.01 -21.96
N LYS A 66 -2.15 -4.54 -21.38
CA LYS A 66 -2.99 -3.79 -20.42
C LYS A 66 -2.19 -3.36 -19.19
N MET A 67 -1.39 -4.24 -18.62
CA MET A 67 -0.54 -3.93 -17.46
C MET A 67 0.53 -2.89 -17.83
N GLY A 68 1.19 -3.02 -18.97
CA GLY A 68 2.15 -2.03 -19.46
C GLY A 68 1.51 -0.65 -19.67
N ALA A 69 0.34 -0.62 -20.31
CA ALA A 69 -0.40 0.63 -20.51
C ALA A 69 -0.78 1.31 -19.20
N VAL A 70 -1.23 0.55 -18.21
CA VAL A 70 -1.55 1.06 -16.86
C VAL A 70 -0.31 1.68 -16.22
N MET A 71 0.84 1.01 -16.29
CA MET A 71 2.08 1.52 -15.71
C MET A 71 2.61 2.78 -16.38
N GLU A 72 2.31 2.99 -17.64
CA GLU A 72 2.70 4.20 -18.37
C GLU A 72 1.68 5.34 -18.20
N LEU A 73 0.39 5.03 -18.21
CA LEU A 73 -0.66 6.05 -18.19
C LEU A 73 -0.92 6.60 -16.78
N ILE A 74 -0.90 5.76 -15.73
CA ILE A 74 -1.20 6.22 -14.38
C ILE A 74 -0.26 7.34 -13.91
N PRO A 75 1.08 7.26 -14.06
CA PRO A 75 1.96 8.35 -13.67
C PRO A 75 1.66 9.66 -14.40
N ARG A 76 1.35 9.59 -15.69
CA ARG A 76 1.02 10.78 -16.50
C ARG A 76 -0.28 11.44 -16.02
N ILE A 77 -1.31 10.63 -15.81
CA ILE A 77 -2.60 11.12 -15.30
C ILE A 77 -2.42 11.74 -13.91
N THR A 78 -1.66 11.07 -13.03
CA THR A 78 -1.40 11.56 -11.68
C THR A 78 -0.61 12.87 -11.70
N SER A 79 0.36 13.03 -12.61
CA SER A 79 1.09 14.28 -12.78
C SER A 79 0.17 15.44 -13.13
N LEU A 80 -0.77 15.23 -14.05
CA LEU A 80 -1.78 16.24 -14.43
C LEU A 80 -2.67 16.62 -13.23
N PHE A 81 -3.08 15.65 -12.40
CA PHE A 81 -3.81 15.93 -11.17
C PHE A 81 -3.01 16.78 -10.18
N ILE A 82 -1.72 16.43 -9.98
CA ILE A 82 -0.84 17.19 -9.09
C ILE A 82 -0.66 18.62 -9.58
N GLU A 83 -0.43 18.80 -10.88
CA GLU A 83 -0.31 20.12 -11.51
C GLU A 83 -1.59 20.95 -11.34
N GLY A 84 -2.76 20.34 -11.53
CA GLY A 84 -4.05 21.01 -11.34
C GLY A 84 -4.37 21.35 -9.88
N LEU A 85 -3.90 20.53 -8.92
CA LEU A 85 -4.13 20.75 -7.49
C LEU A 85 -3.12 21.72 -6.84
N LYS A 86 -1.96 21.92 -7.46
CA LYS A 86 -0.90 22.77 -6.92
C LYS A 86 -1.35 24.21 -6.67
N PRO A 87 -2.03 24.91 -7.61
CA PRO A 87 -2.52 26.27 -7.37
C PRO A 87 -3.48 26.36 -6.19
N ILE A 88 -4.38 25.37 -6.04
CA ILE A 88 -5.34 25.31 -4.93
C ILE A 88 -4.60 25.12 -3.60
N SER A 89 -3.62 24.24 -3.56
CA SER A 89 -2.78 23.99 -2.39
C SER A 89 -2.00 25.25 -1.99
N ASP A 90 -1.40 25.94 -2.95
CA ASP A 90 -0.61 27.14 -2.69
C ASP A 90 -1.51 28.30 -2.21
N ALA A 91 -2.66 28.53 -2.84
CA ALA A 91 -3.66 29.52 -2.40
C ALA A 91 -4.17 29.22 -0.98
N THR A 92 -4.41 27.95 -0.68
CA THR A 92 -4.85 27.53 0.66
C THR A 92 -3.77 27.79 1.72
N ARG A 93 -2.50 27.49 1.42
CA ARG A 93 -1.37 27.79 2.32
C ARG A 93 -1.26 29.29 2.57
N GLU A 94 -1.37 30.11 1.54
CA GLU A 94 -1.31 31.58 1.65
C GLU A 94 -2.46 32.12 2.50
N LEU A 95 -3.68 31.64 2.28
CA LEU A 95 -4.86 32.05 3.03
C LEU A 95 -4.75 31.68 4.50
N ILE A 96 -4.26 30.49 4.82
CA ILE A 96 -4.03 30.03 6.20
C ILE A 96 -2.91 30.84 6.86
N ALA A 97 -1.81 31.10 6.14
CA ALA A 97 -0.70 31.89 6.68
C ALA A 97 -1.13 33.33 6.99
N LYS A 98 -2.02 33.92 6.17
CA LYS A 98 -2.61 35.25 6.42
C LYS A 98 -3.58 35.24 7.60
N LYS A 99 -4.43 34.23 7.73
CA LYS A 99 -5.50 34.17 8.72
C LYS A 99 -5.01 33.71 10.10
N PHE A 100 -4.02 32.84 10.17
CA PHE A 100 -3.48 32.28 11.40
C PHE A 100 -2.01 32.70 11.57
N LYS A 101 -1.79 33.83 12.23
CA LYS A 101 -0.44 34.31 12.57
C LYS A 101 0.31 33.26 13.37
N GLY A 102 1.35 32.69 12.80
CA GLY A 102 2.19 31.64 13.43
C GLY A 102 2.02 30.22 12.86
N ALA A 103 1.13 30.01 11.90
CA ALA A 103 1.01 28.75 11.19
C ALA A 103 2.07 28.61 10.08
N VAL A 104 3.36 28.63 10.48
CA VAL A 104 4.48 28.43 9.55
C VAL A 104 4.71 26.93 9.37
N GLY A 105 4.85 26.48 8.12
CA GLY A 105 5.17 25.07 7.81
C GLY A 105 3.98 24.11 7.83
N LEU A 106 2.75 24.60 7.64
CA LEU A 106 1.59 23.73 7.47
C LEU A 106 1.74 22.86 6.21
N ASN A 107 1.72 21.55 6.42
CA ASN A 107 1.62 20.58 5.35
C ASN A 107 0.14 20.28 5.09
N ILE A 108 -0.29 20.46 3.85
CA ILE A 108 -1.63 20.04 3.43
C ILE A 108 -1.55 18.55 3.14
N GLY A 109 -2.34 17.75 3.90
CA GLY A 109 -2.43 16.32 3.66
C GLY A 109 -3.07 16.04 2.31
N MET A 110 -2.39 15.29 1.47
CA MET A 110 -2.93 14.83 0.18
C MET A 110 -3.27 13.34 0.29
N SER A 111 -4.22 12.90 -0.51
CA SER A 111 -4.57 11.47 -0.56
C SER A 111 -3.37 10.62 -0.99
N PRO A 112 -3.13 9.47 -0.38
CA PRO A 112 -2.12 8.49 -0.84
C PRO A 112 -2.29 8.11 -2.32
N ALA A 113 -3.49 8.24 -2.87
CA ALA A 113 -3.78 8.00 -4.28
C ALA A 113 -2.88 8.81 -5.23
N LEU A 114 -2.44 10.00 -4.83
CA LEU A 114 -1.50 10.80 -5.63
C LEU A 114 -0.09 10.19 -5.69
N VAL A 115 0.30 9.42 -4.68
CA VAL A 115 1.60 8.73 -4.65
C VAL A 115 1.56 7.40 -5.40
N ILE A 116 0.37 6.87 -5.69
CA ILE A 116 0.21 5.67 -6.52
C ILE A 116 0.83 5.87 -7.91
N GLY A 117 0.68 7.08 -8.49
CA GLY A 117 1.28 7.43 -9.77
C GLY A 117 2.80 7.53 -9.76
N HIS A 118 3.48 7.43 -8.61
CA HIS A 118 4.93 7.46 -8.58
C HIS A 118 5.50 6.18 -9.22
N PRO A 119 6.43 6.27 -10.19
CA PRO A 119 6.93 5.10 -10.92
C PRO A 119 7.45 3.98 -10.02
N ALA A 120 8.16 4.32 -8.94
CA ALA A 120 8.65 3.33 -7.98
C ALA A 120 7.52 2.60 -7.23
N THR A 121 6.40 3.27 -6.94
CA THR A 121 5.21 2.63 -6.33
C THR A 121 4.65 1.58 -7.28
N LEU A 122 4.46 1.94 -8.55
CA LEU A 122 3.89 1.04 -9.57
C LEU A 122 4.77 -0.17 -9.78
N VAL A 123 6.08 0.03 -9.95
CA VAL A 123 7.06 -1.07 -10.14
C VAL A 123 7.02 -2.02 -8.94
N VAL A 124 7.14 -1.50 -7.72
CA VAL A 124 7.15 -2.34 -6.51
C VAL A 124 5.84 -3.07 -6.31
N SER A 125 4.70 -2.37 -6.48
CA SER A 125 3.38 -3.00 -6.34
C SER A 125 3.21 -4.16 -7.30
N LEU A 126 3.58 -3.95 -8.56
CA LEU A 126 3.44 -4.95 -9.59
C LEU A 126 4.34 -6.18 -9.35
N LEU A 127 5.59 -5.95 -8.94
CA LEU A 127 6.51 -7.04 -8.59
C LEU A 127 6.05 -7.83 -7.36
N LEU A 128 5.40 -7.17 -6.40
CA LEU A 128 4.92 -7.81 -5.18
C LEU A 128 3.59 -8.55 -5.37
N ILE A 129 2.82 -8.31 -6.43
CA ILE A 129 1.59 -9.08 -6.71
C ILE A 129 1.87 -10.59 -6.76
N PRO A 130 2.73 -11.11 -7.67
CA PRO A 130 3.01 -12.54 -7.72
C PRO A 130 3.69 -13.05 -6.44
N VAL A 131 4.53 -12.23 -5.84
CA VAL A 131 5.20 -12.56 -4.57
C VAL A 131 4.19 -12.70 -3.43
N THR A 132 3.15 -11.87 -3.39
CA THR A 132 2.10 -11.96 -2.38
C THR A 132 1.28 -13.23 -2.52
N ILE A 133 0.97 -13.66 -3.74
CA ILE A 133 0.31 -14.95 -3.99
C ILE A 133 1.20 -16.10 -3.52
N LEU A 134 2.50 -16.05 -3.86
CA LEU A 134 3.46 -17.06 -3.41
C LEU A 134 3.55 -17.11 -1.88
N LEU A 135 3.67 -15.94 -1.23
CA LEU A 135 3.66 -15.84 0.23
C LEU A 135 2.40 -16.45 0.84
N ALA A 136 1.23 -16.13 0.27
CA ALA A 136 -0.05 -16.62 0.77
C ALA A 136 -0.14 -18.16 0.74
N VAL A 137 0.54 -18.81 -0.21
CA VAL A 137 0.57 -20.28 -0.33
C VAL A 137 1.66 -20.90 0.54
N VAL A 138 2.83 -20.25 0.67
CA VAL A 138 4.01 -20.84 1.34
C VAL A 138 4.03 -20.55 2.84
N LEU A 139 3.43 -19.45 3.30
CA LEU A 139 3.45 -19.11 4.72
C LEU A 139 2.64 -20.09 5.56
N PRO A 140 3.28 -20.78 6.54
CA PRO A 140 2.60 -21.75 7.38
C PRO A 140 1.55 -21.05 8.27
N GLY A 141 0.35 -21.63 8.36
CA GLY A 141 -0.74 -21.07 9.15
C GLY A 141 -1.43 -19.86 8.54
N ASN A 142 -1.11 -19.49 7.30
CA ASN A 142 -1.89 -18.52 6.56
C ASN A 142 -3.08 -19.21 5.88
N GLU A 143 -4.29 -18.73 6.14
CA GLU A 143 -5.55 -19.25 5.58
C GLU A 143 -6.18 -18.27 4.59
N PHE A 144 -5.54 -17.14 4.33
CA PHE A 144 -6.05 -16.09 3.48
C PHE A 144 -5.34 -16.05 2.12
N LEU A 145 -6.12 -16.13 1.03
CA LEU A 145 -5.63 -15.95 -0.35
C LEU A 145 -6.12 -14.60 -0.91
N PRO A 146 -5.23 -13.60 -1.08
CA PRO A 146 -5.61 -12.21 -1.33
C PRO A 146 -5.95 -11.90 -2.79
N LEU A 147 -6.74 -12.72 -3.49
CA LEU A 147 -6.99 -12.53 -4.92
C LEU A 147 -7.64 -11.18 -5.26
N ALA A 148 -8.71 -10.81 -4.56
CA ALA A 148 -9.40 -9.55 -4.77
C ALA A 148 -8.58 -8.35 -4.25
N SER A 149 -7.84 -8.53 -3.16
CA SER A 149 -7.04 -7.48 -2.52
C SER A 149 -5.79 -7.10 -3.31
N LEU A 150 -5.37 -7.90 -4.30
CA LEU A 150 -4.23 -7.57 -5.15
C LEU A 150 -4.42 -6.25 -5.89
N ALA A 151 -5.65 -5.89 -6.24
CA ALA A 151 -5.96 -4.58 -6.83
C ALA A 151 -5.69 -3.41 -5.87
N GLY A 152 -5.80 -3.64 -4.57
CA GLY A 152 -5.52 -2.65 -3.51
C GLY A 152 -4.04 -2.51 -3.15
N MET A 153 -3.15 -3.35 -3.67
CA MET A 153 -1.72 -3.35 -3.35
C MET A 153 -1.03 -2.01 -3.60
N PHE A 154 -1.47 -1.26 -4.60
CA PHE A 154 -0.96 0.08 -4.91
C PHE A 154 -1.14 1.09 -3.77
N TYR A 155 -2.05 0.86 -2.84
CA TYR A 155 -2.30 1.75 -1.69
C TYR A 155 -1.40 1.46 -0.48
N VAL A 156 -0.78 0.29 -0.42
CA VAL A 156 0.10 -0.11 0.69
C VAL A 156 1.44 0.62 0.64
N PHE A 157 2.02 0.77 -0.55
CA PHE A 157 3.39 1.26 -0.75
C PHE A 157 3.57 2.79 -0.70
N PRO A 158 2.56 3.64 -0.96
CA PRO A 158 2.65 5.08 -0.78
C PRO A 158 3.12 5.51 0.61
N LEU A 159 2.86 4.72 1.65
CA LEU A 159 3.32 4.99 3.01
C LEU A 159 4.79 4.60 3.23
N ILE A 160 5.31 3.64 2.46
CA ILE A 160 6.68 3.13 2.56
C ILE A 160 7.64 3.98 1.74
N LEU A 161 7.20 4.42 0.56
CA LEU A 161 8.02 5.12 -0.42
C LEU A 161 8.71 6.39 0.09
N PRO A 162 8.05 7.29 0.85
CA PRO A 162 8.71 8.46 1.42
C PRO A 162 9.83 8.09 2.41
N ILE A 163 9.65 6.98 3.14
CA ILE A 163 10.65 6.49 4.12
C ILE A 163 11.88 5.95 3.40
N THR A 164 11.69 5.33 2.25
CA THR A 164 12.78 4.76 1.42
C THR A 164 13.34 5.74 0.41
N LYS A 165 12.81 6.97 0.35
CA LYS A 165 13.20 8.03 -0.60
C LYS A 165 13.12 7.57 -2.07
N GLY A 166 12.10 6.81 -2.42
CA GLY A 166 11.88 6.32 -3.78
C GLY A 166 12.75 5.12 -4.19
N ASN A 167 13.53 4.54 -3.28
CA ASN A 167 14.37 3.38 -3.58
C ASN A 167 13.50 2.12 -3.79
N VAL A 168 13.49 1.59 -5.01
CA VAL A 168 12.68 0.44 -5.42
C VAL A 168 13.05 -0.81 -4.63
N VAL A 169 14.34 -1.10 -4.46
CA VAL A 169 14.82 -2.32 -3.79
C VAL A 169 14.48 -2.30 -2.31
N LYS A 170 14.72 -1.18 -1.62
CA LYS A 170 14.35 -1.02 -0.20
C LYS A 170 12.85 -1.11 -0.01
N THR A 171 12.07 -0.47 -0.88
CA THR A 171 10.62 -0.51 -0.82
C THR A 171 10.08 -1.91 -1.06
N PHE A 172 10.67 -2.66 -1.99
CA PHE A 172 10.33 -4.05 -2.25
C PHE A 172 10.58 -4.95 -1.02
N ILE A 173 11.76 -4.86 -0.39
CA ILE A 173 12.09 -5.68 0.79
C ILE A 173 11.20 -5.33 1.97
N ILE A 174 10.97 -4.04 2.22
CA ILE A 174 10.07 -3.60 3.30
C ILE A 174 8.65 -4.06 2.99
N GLY A 175 8.19 -3.90 1.75
CA GLY A 175 6.88 -4.36 1.28
C GLY A 175 6.70 -5.86 1.45
N PHE A 176 7.70 -6.67 1.10
CA PHE A 176 7.70 -8.12 1.31
C PHE A 176 7.48 -8.49 2.78
N VAL A 177 8.23 -7.87 3.70
CA VAL A 177 8.09 -8.13 5.15
C VAL A 177 6.72 -7.66 5.66
N VAL A 178 6.26 -6.49 5.24
CA VAL A 178 4.94 -5.94 5.63
C VAL A 178 3.82 -6.85 5.16
N LEU A 179 3.91 -7.36 3.93
CA LEU A 179 2.91 -8.29 3.38
C LEU A 179 2.92 -9.64 4.09
N ALA A 180 4.09 -10.20 4.38
CA ALA A 180 4.20 -11.45 5.13
C ALA A 180 3.54 -11.36 6.52
N ILE A 181 3.81 -10.27 7.25
CA ILE A 181 3.18 -10.01 8.54
C ILE A 181 1.69 -9.69 8.37
N GLY A 182 1.34 -8.92 7.33
CA GLY A 182 -0.04 -8.53 7.03
C GLY A 182 -0.96 -9.71 6.74
N LEU A 183 -0.45 -10.75 6.05
CA LEU A 183 -1.22 -11.98 5.79
C LEU A 183 -1.64 -12.69 7.08
N TYR A 184 -0.77 -12.74 8.09
CA TYR A 184 -1.13 -13.30 9.40
C TYR A 184 -2.21 -12.48 10.11
N PHE A 185 -2.11 -11.14 10.05
CA PHE A 185 -3.14 -10.29 10.65
C PHE A 185 -4.49 -10.45 9.95
N VAL A 186 -4.50 -10.59 8.63
CA VAL A 186 -5.73 -10.82 7.88
C VAL A 186 -6.33 -12.18 8.19
N THR A 187 -5.52 -13.23 8.26
CA THR A 187 -5.97 -14.56 8.65
C THR A 187 -6.62 -14.56 10.03
N ASP A 188 -6.01 -13.90 11.01
CA ASP A 188 -6.54 -13.78 12.37
C ASP A 188 -7.84 -12.96 12.45
N LEU A 189 -8.01 -11.94 11.59
CA LEU A 189 -9.21 -11.10 11.56
C LEU A 189 -10.31 -11.64 10.65
N ALA A 190 -10.03 -12.58 9.75
CA ALA A 190 -10.97 -13.09 8.77
C ALA A 190 -12.28 -13.65 9.37
N PRO A 191 -12.27 -14.44 10.48
CA PRO A 191 -13.51 -14.93 11.09
C PRO A 191 -14.44 -13.81 11.57
N TYR A 192 -13.86 -12.73 12.13
CA TYR A 192 -14.63 -11.59 12.62
C TYR A 192 -15.21 -10.77 11.47
N PHE A 193 -14.43 -10.58 10.41
CA PHE A 193 -14.89 -9.90 9.20
C PHE A 193 -16.03 -10.68 8.54
N THR A 194 -15.88 -11.99 8.40
CA THR A 194 -16.91 -12.90 7.84
C THR A 194 -18.20 -12.83 8.65
N LYS A 195 -18.10 -12.90 9.98
CA LYS A 195 -19.27 -12.77 10.86
C LYS A 195 -19.98 -11.43 10.66
N ALA A 196 -19.23 -10.33 10.62
CA ALA A 196 -19.81 -9.01 10.40
C ALA A 196 -20.50 -8.91 9.02
N ALA A 197 -19.91 -9.50 7.97
CA ALA A 197 -20.49 -9.54 6.64
C ALA A 197 -21.81 -10.35 6.64
N HIS A 198 -21.85 -11.50 7.30
CA HIS A 198 -23.09 -12.29 7.44
C HIS A 198 -24.19 -11.52 8.21
N ASP A 199 -23.83 -10.82 9.27
CA ASP A 199 -24.78 -10.00 10.04
C ASP A 199 -25.37 -8.85 9.20
N VAL A 200 -24.56 -8.26 8.31
CA VAL A 200 -25.03 -7.23 7.37
C VAL A 200 -25.88 -7.85 6.27
N TYR A 201 -25.44 -8.96 5.68
CA TYR A 201 -26.21 -9.67 4.64
C TYR A 201 -27.60 -10.09 5.15
N ALA A 202 -27.68 -10.62 6.37
CA ALA A 202 -28.96 -11.01 6.97
C ALA A 202 -29.97 -9.85 7.08
N LYS A 203 -29.43 -8.61 7.21
CA LYS A 203 -30.26 -7.39 7.31
C LYS A 203 -30.62 -6.76 5.98
N THR A 204 -29.65 -6.74 5.05
CA THR A 204 -29.74 -5.97 3.80
C THR A 204 -30.04 -6.83 2.58
N GLN A 205 -29.76 -8.14 2.64
CA GLN A 205 -29.80 -9.09 1.51
C GLN A 205 -28.92 -8.63 0.32
N ASP A 206 -27.86 -7.83 0.60
CA ASP A 206 -26.95 -7.34 -0.42
C ASP A 206 -25.95 -8.44 -0.80
N ALA A 207 -26.00 -8.87 -2.05
CA ALA A 207 -25.11 -9.91 -2.58
C ALA A 207 -23.63 -9.55 -2.49
N ALA A 208 -23.28 -8.25 -2.44
CA ALA A 208 -21.88 -7.78 -2.33
C ALA A 208 -21.24 -8.16 -0.98
N VAL A 209 -22.03 -8.36 0.08
CA VAL A 209 -21.52 -8.75 1.41
C VAL A 209 -21.81 -10.22 1.74
N ASN A 210 -22.36 -11.00 0.79
CA ASN A 210 -22.65 -12.41 0.98
C ASN A 210 -21.38 -13.25 0.82
N ILE A 211 -20.88 -13.78 1.93
CA ILE A 211 -19.77 -14.73 1.93
C ILE A 211 -20.35 -16.15 2.01
N PRO A 212 -20.05 -17.04 1.04
CA PRO A 212 -20.54 -18.40 1.05
C PRO A 212 -20.13 -19.14 2.32
N SER A 213 -20.98 -20.04 2.80
CA SER A 213 -20.69 -20.89 3.96
C SER A 213 -19.44 -21.75 3.71
N GLY A 214 -18.55 -21.80 4.71
CA GLY A 214 -17.27 -22.52 4.61
C GLY A 214 -16.11 -21.71 4.02
N PHE A 215 -16.33 -20.43 3.68
CA PHE A 215 -15.29 -19.50 3.30
C PHE A 215 -15.18 -18.38 4.32
N GLU A 216 -13.96 -17.87 4.49
CA GLU A 216 -13.68 -16.68 5.28
C GLU A 216 -13.21 -15.54 4.38
N GLY A 217 -13.69 -14.33 4.66
CA GLY A 217 -13.36 -13.12 3.93
C GLY A 217 -12.39 -12.23 4.70
N GLY A 218 -11.64 -11.45 3.96
CA GLY A 218 -10.71 -10.45 4.52
C GLY A 218 -10.23 -9.49 3.45
N ALA A 219 -9.45 -8.49 3.86
CA ALA A 219 -8.82 -7.53 2.95
C ALA A 219 -7.40 -7.22 3.42
N LEU A 220 -6.45 -7.19 2.45
CA LEU A 220 -5.04 -6.91 2.75
C LEU A 220 -4.77 -5.45 3.10
N ASP A 221 -5.58 -4.52 2.63
CA ASP A 221 -5.36 -3.09 2.78
C ASP A 221 -5.46 -2.64 4.25
N PHE A 222 -6.64 -2.66 4.83
CA PHE A 222 -6.88 -2.19 6.19
C PHE A 222 -6.56 -3.24 7.26
N ALA A 223 -6.98 -4.49 7.05
CA ALA A 223 -6.80 -5.58 8.01
C ALA A 223 -5.33 -6.01 8.18
N SER A 224 -4.49 -5.80 7.16
CA SER A 224 -3.05 -6.09 7.22
C SER A 224 -2.24 -5.10 8.06
N SER A 225 -2.86 -4.02 8.54
CA SER A 225 -2.17 -3.03 9.37
C SER A 225 -2.02 -3.52 10.82
N PRO A 226 -0.81 -3.50 11.40
CA PRO A 226 -0.59 -3.88 12.80
C PRO A 226 -1.36 -2.99 13.77
N PHE A 227 -1.60 -1.72 13.40
CA PHE A 227 -2.39 -0.79 14.22
C PHE A 227 -3.86 -1.16 14.22
N SER A 228 -4.44 -1.46 13.06
CA SER A 228 -5.84 -1.89 12.95
C SER A 228 -6.08 -3.19 13.71
N TRP A 229 -5.17 -4.14 13.57
CA TRP A 229 -5.19 -5.41 14.30
C TRP A 229 -5.13 -5.20 15.82
N ALA A 230 -4.17 -4.40 16.30
CA ALA A 230 -4.02 -4.13 17.73
C ALA A 230 -5.24 -3.37 18.31
N ILE A 231 -5.77 -2.37 17.59
CA ILE A 231 -6.96 -1.62 17.99
C ILE A 231 -8.16 -2.57 18.09
N PHE A 232 -8.34 -3.43 17.07
CA PHE A 232 -9.44 -4.38 17.05
C PHE A 232 -9.38 -5.32 18.25
N HIS A 233 -8.24 -6.00 18.49
CA HIS A 233 -8.10 -6.94 19.60
C HIS A 233 -8.24 -6.27 20.96
N LEU A 234 -7.70 -5.07 21.12
CA LEU A 234 -7.83 -4.33 22.38
C LEU A 234 -9.29 -3.99 22.70
N THR A 235 -10.05 -3.55 21.69
CA THR A 235 -11.48 -3.22 21.87
C THR A 235 -12.36 -4.46 21.95
N TYR A 236 -12.09 -5.49 21.16
CA TYR A 236 -12.86 -6.72 21.16
C TYR A 236 -12.71 -7.50 22.47
N SER A 237 -11.47 -7.68 22.95
CA SER A 237 -11.18 -8.45 24.16
C SER A 237 -11.55 -7.72 25.44
N PHE A 238 -11.27 -6.41 25.52
CA PHE A 238 -11.47 -5.62 26.74
C PHE A 238 -12.69 -4.71 26.68
N LYS A 239 -13.48 -4.73 25.57
CA LYS A 239 -14.71 -3.95 25.41
C LYS A 239 -14.53 -2.48 25.80
N TRP A 240 -15.32 -1.99 26.78
CA TRP A 240 -15.27 -0.61 27.24
C TRP A 240 -13.92 -0.20 27.87
N ILE A 241 -13.24 -1.13 28.55
CA ILE A 241 -11.91 -0.89 29.15
C ILE A 241 -10.88 -0.68 28.03
N GLY A 242 -10.90 -1.51 27.00
CA GLY A 242 -10.02 -1.36 25.83
C GLY A 242 -10.24 -0.04 25.10
N SER A 243 -11.48 0.36 24.92
CA SER A 243 -11.83 1.66 24.34
C SER A 243 -11.30 2.81 25.20
N GLY A 244 -11.44 2.71 26.52
CA GLY A 244 -10.91 3.71 27.47
C GLY A 244 -9.38 3.83 27.38
N ILE A 245 -8.66 2.70 27.30
CA ILE A 245 -7.21 2.69 27.13
C ILE A 245 -6.81 3.39 25.82
N LEU A 246 -7.52 3.12 24.71
CA LEU A 246 -7.24 3.77 23.42
C LEU A 246 -7.46 5.29 23.48
N VAL A 247 -8.51 5.74 24.15
CA VAL A 247 -8.75 7.17 24.38
C VAL A 247 -7.59 7.79 25.17
N LEU A 248 -7.13 7.15 26.24
CA LEU A 248 -5.99 7.65 27.02
C LEU A 248 -4.70 7.70 26.21
N ILE A 249 -4.40 6.66 25.43
CA ILE A 249 -3.25 6.62 24.52
C ILE A 249 -3.35 7.76 23.50
N THR A 250 -4.52 7.98 22.91
CA THR A 250 -4.75 9.04 21.93
C THR A 250 -4.52 10.41 22.54
N LEU A 251 -5.09 10.69 23.73
CA LEU A 251 -4.88 11.94 24.45
C LEU A 251 -3.40 12.16 24.81
N PHE A 252 -2.72 11.11 25.25
CA PHE A 252 -1.30 11.16 25.53
C PHE A 252 -0.47 11.51 24.29
N LEU A 253 -0.75 10.85 23.15
CA LEU A 253 -0.09 11.14 21.88
C LEU A 253 -0.39 12.57 21.39
N MET A 254 -1.61 13.07 21.59
CA MET A 254 -1.97 14.45 21.27
C MET A 254 -1.14 15.45 22.08
N VAL A 255 -0.95 15.20 23.39
CA VAL A 255 -0.12 16.05 24.24
C VAL A 255 1.35 16.03 23.81
N LEU A 256 1.89 14.83 23.49
CA LEU A 256 3.27 14.70 22.98
C LEU A 256 3.44 15.45 21.67
N ASN A 257 2.51 15.27 20.73
CA ASN A 257 2.55 15.95 19.44
C ASN A 257 2.49 17.47 19.60
N ARG A 258 1.61 17.98 20.46
CA ARG A 258 1.53 19.41 20.77
C ARG A 258 2.86 19.94 21.31
N ARG A 259 3.51 19.21 22.23
CA ARG A 259 4.83 19.59 22.77
C ARG A 259 5.90 19.62 21.70
N SER A 260 5.89 18.65 20.81
CA SER A 260 6.82 18.57 19.67
C SER A 260 6.63 19.75 18.70
N ILE A 261 5.39 20.08 18.36
CA ILE A 261 5.06 21.23 17.49
C ILE A 261 5.53 22.55 18.11
N ILE A 262 5.26 22.76 19.39
CA ILE A 262 5.68 23.99 20.09
C ILE A 262 7.21 24.10 20.15
N LYS A 263 7.91 22.97 20.38
CA LYS A 263 9.38 22.94 20.36
C LYS A 263 9.92 23.30 18.97
N TYR A 264 9.36 22.72 17.92
CA TYR A 264 9.72 23.01 16.54
C TYR A 264 9.51 24.47 16.17
N GLN A 265 8.37 25.05 16.54
CA GLN A 265 8.07 26.46 16.31
C GLN A 265 9.03 27.42 17.03
N LYS A 266 9.50 27.06 18.23
CA LYS A 266 10.51 27.84 18.96
C LYS A 266 11.88 27.81 18.25
N THR A 267 12.25 26.63 17.70
CA THR A 267 13.53 26.47 16.98
C THR A 267 13.55 27.24 15.65
N MET A 268 12.40 27.45 15.02
CA MET A 268 12.28 28.20 13.76
C MET A 268 12.20 29.73 13.97
N LYS A 269 12.00 30.20 15.22
CA LYS A 269 11.95 31.65 15.56
C LYS A 269 13.29 32.21 16.02
N ASN A 270 14.24 31.35 16.36
CA ASN A 270 15.64 31.67 16.64
C ASN A 270 16.51 31.39 15.40
#